data_2d1e6421a82f5f5efed9a5a5aeb882f4
#
_entry.id   2d1e6421a82f5f5efed9a5a5aeb882f4
#
_cell.length_a   1.000
_cell.length_b   1.000
_cell.length_c   1.000
_cell.angle_alpha   90.00
_cell.angle_beta   90.00
_cell.angle_gamma   90.00
#
_symmetry.space_group_name_H-M   'P 1'
#
loop_
_entity.id
_entity.type
_entity.pdbx_description
1 polymer ?
#
loop_
_entity_poly.entity_id
_entity_poly.type
_entity_poly.pdbx_seq_one_letter_code
_entity_poly.pdbx_strand_id
1 'polypeptide(L)'
;MRKKLFTYIKKNYKASPEYPWSKYATSAVFRHSDNKKWFALVMDVSPEKLGLPEDNGDGVVTAINLKVDDPIFRDMIIQEDGIMPAYHMNKQHWITVLLDGTVPEERVYELLEMSYLATAPKAKKEKERGPKDWLIPANPKFYDVEKAFSENEEIDWKQGNGIKPGDTVFMYVAAPVSAILYKCRVLETDIPYQYQDQNLSIRALMKIRLEKRYQPTEFTFEVLKEEYGIYAIRGPRGVPETLRLDLQ
;
A
#
# COMPACT_ATOMS: atom_id res chain seq x y z
N MET A 1 14.23 -11.38 -23.00
CA MET A 1 13.43 -10.62 -22.01
C MET A 1 13.38 -9.10 -22.30
N ARG A 2 14.51 -8.36 -22.43
CA ARG A 2 14.60 -6.88 -22.53
C ARG A 2 13.63 -6.24 -23.55
N LYS A 3 13.58 -6.72 -24.81
CA LYS A 3 12.68 -6.15 -25.85
C LYS A 3 11.21 -6.28 -25.48
N LYS A 4 10.79 -7.43 -24.95
CA LYS A 4 9.42 -7.67 -24.50
C LYS A 4 9.04 -6.73 -23.35
N LEU A 5 9.93 -6.58 -22.36
CA LEU A 5 9.77 -5.69 -21.22
C LEU A 5 9.58 -4.23 -21.67
N PHE A 6 10.38 -3.74 -22.60
CA PHE A 6 10.25 -2.37 -23.12
C PHE A 6 8.92 -2.15 -23.85
N THR A 7 8.48 -3.16 -24.61
CA THR A 7 7.17 -3.14 -25.28
C THR A 7 6.04 -3.11 -24.25
N TYR A 8 6.15 -3.93 -23.20
CA TYR A 8 5.19 -3.96 -22.09
C TYR A 8 5.08 -2.61 -21.37
N ILE A 9 6.23 -2.01 -21.00
CA ILE A 9 6.30 -0.71 -20.36
C ILE A 9 5.66 0.38 -21.23
N LYS A 10 5.99 0.42 -22.51
CA LYS A 10 5.41 1.39 -23.44
C LYS A 10 3.90 1.23 -23.58
N LYS A 11 3.42 -0.01 -23.68
CA LYS A 11 1.99 -0.31 -23.83
C LYS A 11 1.19 0.06 -22.57
N ASN A 12 1.64 -0.35 -21.38
CA ASN A 12 0.88 -0.26 -20.15
C ASN A 12 1.09 1.06 -19.40
N TYR A 13 2.32 1.59 -19.41
CA TYR A 13 2.66 2.79 -18.61
C TYR A 13 2.91 4.03 -19.48
N LYS A 14 2.84 3.91 -20.83
CA LYS A 14 3.11 5.01 -21.78
C LYS A 14 4.49 5.65 -21.55
N ALA A 15 5.43 4.92 -20.99
CA ALA A 15 6.80 5.38 -20.74
C ALA A 15 7.76 4.87 -21.80
N SER A 16 8.70 5.72 -22.20
CA SER A 16 9.79 5.38 -23.12
C SER A 16 11.12 5.33 -22.37
N PRO A 17 12.09 4.51 -22.81
CA PRO A 17 13.40 4.46 -22.18
C PRO A 17 14.16 5.77 -22.38
N GLU A 18 14.78 6.26 -21.32
CA GLU A 18 15.73 7.36 -21.32
C GLU A 18 17.13 6.81 -21.03
N TYR A 19 18.15 7.34 -21.70
CA TYR A 19 19.56 6.91 -21.59
C TYR A 19 20.43 8.09 -21.07
N PRO A 20 20.36 8.39 -19.75
CA PRO A 20 20.97 9.62 -19.22
C PRO A 20 22.51 9.56 -19.14
N TRP A 21 23.12 8.40 -19.33
CA TRP A 21 24.57 8.23 -19.16
C TRP A 21 25.26 7.81 -20.46
N SER A 22 26.11 8.67 -21.00
CA SER A 22 26.91 8.35 -22.19
C SER A 22 27.86 7.17 -21.96
N LYS A 23 28.43 7.04 -20.76
CA LYS A 23 29.32 5.92 -20.39
C LYS A 23 28.58 4.57 -20.28
N TYR A 24 27.29 4.58 -20.00
CA TYR A 24 26.44 3.40 -19.84
C TYR A 24 25.28 3.45 -20.85
N ALA A 25 25.62 3.45 -22.12
CA ALA A 25 24.67 3.68 -23.22
C ALA A 25 23.53 2.66 -23.31
N THR A 26 23.67 1.49 -22.69
CA THR A 26 22.63 0.45 -22.62
C THR A 26 21.73 0.58 -21.40
N SER A 27 22.08 1.45 -20.43
CA SER A 27 21.28 1.62 -19.22
C SER A 27 20.08 2.51 -19.44
N ALA A 28 18.89 1.93 -19.38
CA ALA A 28 17.61 2.56 -19.66
C ALA A 28 16.81 2.86 -18.40
N VAL A 29 16.51 4.13 -18.15
CA VAL A 29 15.64 4.60 -17.07
C VAL A 29 14.22 4.77 -17.59
N PHE A 30 13.24 4.34 -16.80
CA PHE A 30 11.83 4.60 -17.04
C PHE A 30 11.26 5.46 -15.93
N ARG A 31 10.59 6.55 -16.31
CA ARG A 31 10.04 7.57 -15.40
C ARG A 31 8.55 7.72 -15.58
N HIS A 32 7.90 8.14 -14.50
CA HIS A 32 6.57 8.71 -14.58
C HIS A 32 6.57 10.01 -15.38
N SER A 33 5.56 10.22 -16.21
CA SER A 33 5.41 11.45 -17.01
C SER A 33 5.09 12.69 -16.16
N ASP A 34 4.43 12.49 -15.02
CA ASP A 34 3.92 13.52 -14.11
C ASP A 34 4.96 13.98 -13.07
N ASN A 35 5.45 13.08 -12.23
CA ASN A 35 6.38 13.44 -11.13
C ASN A 35 7.86 13.18 -11.43
N LYS A 36 8.19 12.68 -12.63
CA LYS A 36 9.54 12.35 -13.11
C LYS A 36 10.33 11.35 -12.26
N LYS A 37 9.68 10.70 -11.29
CA LYS A 37 10.32 9.66 -10.48
C LYS A 37 10.60 8.42 -11.32
N TRP A 38 11.73 7.77 -11.04
CA TRP A 38 12.09 6.49 -11.64
C TRP A 38 11.24 5.39 -11.06
N PHE A 39 10.71 4.53 -11.91
CA PHE A 39 10.07 3.30 -11.50
C PHE A 39 10.81 2.05 -11.99
N ALA A 40 11.72 2.19 -12.96
CA ALA A 40 12.57 1.09 -13.40
C ALA A 40 13.90 1.62 -13.96
N LEU A 41 14.97 0.85 -13.72
CA LEU A 41 16.28 1.04 -14.37
C LEU A 41 16.73 -0.31 -14.90
N VAL A 42 16.79 -0.45 -16.22
CA VAL A 42 17.32 -1.65 -16.89
C VAL A 42 18.76 -1.40 -17.27
N MET A 43 19.66 -2.34 -16.93
CA MET A 43 21.11 -2.20 -17.15
C MET A 43 21.74 -3.54 -17.48
N ASP A 44 22.90 -3.48 -18.13
CA ASP A 44 23.78 -4.64 -18.33
C ASP A 44 24.92 -4.53 -17.30
N VAL A 45 25.10 -5.57 -16.51
CA VAL A 45 26.02 -5.62 -15.35
C VAL A 45 26.89 -6.86 -15.43
N SER A 46 28.16 -6.74 -15.10
CA SER A 46 29.05 -7.90 -14.94
C SER A 46 28.53 -8.81 -13.81
N PRO A 47 28.41 -10.14 -14.02
CA PRO A 47 27.90 -11.09 -13.01
C PRO A 47 28.61 -10.97 -11.66
N GLU A 48 29.92 -10.80 -11.67
CA GLU A 48 30.76 -10.61 -10.47
C GLU A 48 30.23 -9.47 -9.56
N LYS A 49 29.80 -8.36 -10.16
CA LYS A 49 29.27 -7.19 -9.41
C LYS A 49 27.93 -7.47 -8.74
N LEU A 50 27.24 -8.50 -9.16
CA LEU A 50 26.00 -8.99 -8.58
C LEU A 50 26.23 -10.17 -7.63
N GLY A 51 27.50 -10.58 -7.44
CA GLY A 51 27.86 -11.77 -6.63
C GLY A 51 27.49 -13.09 -7.29
N LEU A 52 27.29 -13.08 -8.61
CA LEU A 52 26.99 -14.26 -9.41
C LEU A 52 28.29 -14.91 -9.91
N PRO A 53 28.30 -16.23 -10.16
CA PRO A 53 29.41 -16.90 -10.81
C PRO A 53 29.71 -16.27 -12.18
N GLU A 54 30.97 -16.26 -12.59
CA GLU A 54 31.34 -15.89 -13.95
C GLU A 54 30.65 -16.83 -14.95
N ASP A 55 29.84 -16.26 -15.82
CA ASP A 55 29.28 -16.99 -16.97
C ASP A 55 30.29 -17.00 -18.10
N ASN A 56 30.41 -18.14 -18.81
CA ASN A 56 31.27 -18.30 -19.97
C ASN A 56 30.74 -17.59 -21.23
N GLY A 57 29.77 -16.67 -21.08
CA GLY A 57 29.13 -15.90 -22.14
C GLY A 57 29.72 -14.50 -22.34
N ASP A 58 28.87 -13.52 -22.71
CA ASP A 58 29.28 -12.16 -23.11
C ASP A 58 29.79 -11.27 -21.93
N GLY A 59 30.01 -11.84 -20.76
CA GLY A 59 30.56 -11.14 -19.57
C GLY A 59 29.60 -10.12 -18.94
N VAL A 60 28.33 -10.08 -19.33
CA VAL A 60 27.30 -9.21 -18.77
C VAL A 60 25.97 -9.93 -18.66
N VAL A 61 25.21 -9.61 -17.62
CA VAL A 61 23.82 -10.03 -17.40
C VAL A 61 22.90 -8.80 -17.45
N THR A 62 21.78 -8.93 -18.14
CA THR A 62 20.76 -7.88 -18.12
C THR A 62 19.94 -7.98 -16.85
N ALA A 63 19.82 -6.87 -16.12
CA ALA A 63 19.04 -6.78 -14.89
C ALA A 63 18.16 -5.54 -14.85
N ILE A 64 17.12 -5.57 -14.01
CA ILE A 64 16.25 -4.43 -13.75
C ILE A 64 16.23 -4.10 -12.26
N ASN A 65 16.38 -2.82 -11.94
CA ASN A 65 16.14 -2.31 -10.58
C ASN A 65 14.71 -1.81 -10.47
N LEU A 66 14.04 -2.28 -9.41
CA LEU A 66 12.64 -1.99 -9.11
C LEU A 66 12.50 -1.52 -7.66
N LYS A 67 11.60 -0.59 -7.41
CA LYS A 67 11.34 -0.06 -6.07
C LYS A 67 10.35 -0.93 -5.31
N VAL A 68 10.62 -1.15 -4.02
CA VAL A 68 9.74 -1.82 -3.06
C VAL A 68 9.58 -0.92 -1.85
N ASP A 69 8.36 -0.47 -1.58
CA ASP A 69 8.10 0.46 -0.47
C ASP A 69 8.09 -0.25 0.91
N ASP A 70 7.72 -1.54 0.96
CA ASP A 70 7.65 -2.34 2.18
C ASP A 70 8.98 -3.08 2.41
N PRO A 71 9.73 -2.76 3.49
CA PRO A 71 11.00 -3.42 3.80
C PRO A 71 10.85 -4.90 4.16
N ILE A 72 9.75 -5.30 4.81
CA ILE A 72 9.52 -6.71 5.20
C ILE A 72 9.27 -7.53 3.93
N PHE A 73 8.40 -7.04 3.06
CA PHE A 73 8.14 -7.68 1.78
C PHE A 73 9.42 -7.72 0.91
N ARG A 74 10.24 -6.66 0.90
CA ARG A 74 11.53 -6.64 0.23
C ARG A 74 12.44 -7.75 0.75
N ASP A 75 12.52 -7.95 2.07
CA ASP A 75 13.36 -8.99 2.69
C ASP A 75 12.89 -10.41 2.34
N MET A 76 11.61 -10.58 2.06
CA MET A 76 11.07 -11.86 1.59
C MET A 76 11.45 -12.13 0.13
N ILE A 77 11.21 -11.16 -0.76
CA ILE A 77 11.39 -11.38 -2.20
C ILE A 77 12.87 -11.49 -2.63
N ILE A 78 13.81 -10.90 -1.91
CA ILE A 78 15.24 -11.10 -2.18
C ILE A 78 15.77 -12.51 -1.83
N GLN A 79 14.91 -13.37 -1.28
CA GLN A 79 15.20 -14.80 -1.11
C GLN A 79 14.79 -15.63 -2.34
N GLU A 80 14.05 -15.03 -3.28
CA GLU A 80 13.69 -15.69 -4.54
C GLU A 80 14.90 -15.74 -5.48
N ASP A 81 15.08 -16.84 -6.20
CA ASP A 81 16.15 -16.99 -7.18
C ASP A 81 16.11 -15.89 -8.24
N GLY A 82 17.26 -15.29 -8.53
CA GLY A 82 17.39 -14.20 -9.49
C GLY A 82 16.94 -12.82 -9.00
N ILE A 83 16.58 -12.69 -7.71
CA ILE A 83 16.25 -11.42 -7.06
C ILE A 83 17.22 -11.14 -5.93
N MET A 84 17.76 -9.93 -5.86
CA MET A 84 18.79 -9.56 -4.90
C MET A 84 18.68 -8.11 -4.43
N PRO A 85 19.36 -7.72 -3.33
CA PRO A 85 19.44 -6.31 -2.93
C PRO A 85 19.99 -5.44 -4.06
N ALA A 86 19.38 -4.27 -4.24
CA ALA A 86 19.63 -3.43 -5.41
C ALA A 86 21.10 -3.08 -5.64
N TYR A 87 21.55 -3.24 -6.85
CA TYR A 87 22.84 -2.76 -7.34
C TYR A 87 22.74 -1.26 -7.67
N HIS A 88 23.66 -0.46 -7.13
CA HIS A 88 23.72 1.00 -7.29
C HIS A 88 22.48 1.82 -6.85
N MET A 89 21.54 1.20 -6.15
CA MET A 89 20.37 1.88 -5.60
C MET A 89 20.28 1.65 -4.08
N ASN A 90 19.40 2.38 -3.40
CA ASN A 90 19.17 2.18 -1.98
C ASN A 90 18.61 0.77 -1.71
N LYS A 91 19.43 -0.08 -1.09
CA LYS A 91 19.13 -1.49 -0.82
C LYS A 91 17.95 -1.73 0.12
N GLN A 92 17.51 -0.71 0.87
CA GLN A 92 16.34 -0.82 1.76
C GLN A 92 15.02 -0.71 1.00
N HIS A 93 15.03 -0.05 -0.16
CA HIS A 93 13.82 0.29 -0.91
C HIS A 93 13.86 -0.13 -2.39
N TRP A 94 14.93 -0.80 -2.81
CA TRP A 94 15.10 -1.24 -4.19
C TRP A 94 15.64 -2.66 -4.23
N ILE A 95 15.28 -3.39 -5.26
CA ILE A 95 15.78 -4.72 -5.60
C ILE A 95 16.35 -4.72 -7.00
N THR A 96 17.23 -5.67 -7.27
CA THR A 96 17.70 -6.03 -8.61
C THR A 96 17.10 -7.38 -8.98
N VAL A 97 16.51 -7.46 -10.17
CA VAL A 97 15.89 -8.67 -10.74
C VAL A 97 16.60 -9.03 -12.03
N LEU A 98 17.03 -10.27 -12.18
CA LEU A 98 17.69 -10.78 -13.38
C LEU A 98 16.67 -10.93 -14.52
N LEU A 99 17.10 -10.59 -15.74
CA LEU A 99 16.29 -10.70 -16.95
C LEU A 99 16.81 -11.80 -17.92
N ASP A 100 17.58 -12.75 -17.39
CA ASP A 100 18.16 -13.88 -18.12
C ASP A 100 17.21 -15.08 -18.26
N GLY A 101 16.07 -15.05 -17.58
CA GLY A 101 15.09 -16.14 -17.54
C GLY A 101 15.03 -16.90 -16.22
N THR A 102 15.93 -16.61 -15.28
CA THR A 102 15.89 -17.16 -13.90
C THR A 102 14.57 -16.76 -13.21
N VAL A 103 14.17 -15.49 -13.36
CA VAL A 103 12.88 -15.00 -12.85
C VAL A 103 11.83 -15.12 -13.96
N PRO A 104 10.67 -15.77 -13.71
CA PRO A 104 9.58 -15.86 -14.69
C PRO A 104 9.11 -14.49 -15.17
N GLU A 105 8.72 -14.42 -16.46
CA GLU A 105 8.33 -13.15 -17.11
C GLU A 105 7.16 -12.47 -16.39
N GLU A 106 6.17 -13.25 -15.95
CA GLU A 106 5.01 -12.79 -15.19
C GLU A 106 5.43 -12.17 -13.87
N ARG A 107 6.39 -12.79 -13.17
CA ARG A 107 6.92 -12.27 -11.90
C ARG A 107 7.65 -10.94 -12.08
N VAL A 108 8.40 -10.79 -13.16
CA VAL A 108 9.03 -9.50 -13.50
C VAL A 108 7.98 -8.40 -13.70
N TYR A 109 6.86 -8.72 -14.37
CA TYR A 109 5.79 -7.74 -14.60
C TYR A 109 5.04 -7.38 -13.31
N GLU A 110 4.78 -8.32 -12.41
CA GLU A 110 4.21 -8.05 -11.09
C GLU A 110 5.08 -7.09 -10.27
N LEU A 111 6.38 -7.37 -10.20
CA LEU A 111 7.33 -6.53 -9.47
C LEU A 111 7.49 -5.14 -10.11
N LEU A 112 7.42 -5.07 -11.44
CA LEU A 112 7.43 -3.81 -12.19
C LEU A 112 6.19 -2.96 -11.88
N GLU A 113 4.99 -3.57 -11.86
CA GLU A 113 3.76 -2.88 -11.49
C GLU A 113 3.82 -2.35 -10.06
N MET A 114 4.30 -3.15 -9.12
CA MET A 114 4.53 -2.70 -7.74
C MET A 114 5.46 -1.48 -7.70
N SER A 115 6.58 -1.51 -8.42
CA SER A 115 7.52 -0.39 -8.48
C SER A 115 6.89 0.85 -9.11
N TYR A 116 6.09 0.68 -10.16
CA TYR A 116 5.35 1.76 -10.78
C TYR A 116 4.39 2.42 -9.79
N LEU A 117 3.58 1.64 -9.07
CA LEU A 117 2.66 2.13 -8.04
C LEU A 117 3.40 2.76 -6.85
N ALA A 118 4.51 2.14 -6.41
CA ALA A 118 5.33 2.66 -5.31
C ALA A 118 5.90 4.06 -5.58
N THR A 119 6.21 4.37 -6.84
CA THR A 119 6.81 5.65 -7.26
C THR A 119 5.79 6.66 -7.81
N ALA A 120 4.54 6.24 -8.03
CA ALA A 120 3.47 7.10 -8.54
C ALA A 120 3.21 8.33 -7.65
N PRO A 121 2.68 9.44 -8.19
CA PRO A 121 2.23 10.57 -7.39
C PRO A 121 1.21 10.14 -6.34
N LYS A 122 1.19 10.84 -5.22
CA LYS A 122 0.29 10.52 -4.10
C LYS A 122 -1.18 10.44 -4.55
N ALA A 123 -1.65 11.38 -5.34
CA ALA A 123 -3.01 11.39 -5.88
C ALA A 123 -3.32 10.17 -6.77
N LYS A 124 -2.33 9.69 -7.55
CA LYS A 124 -2.49 8.49 -8.40
C LYS A 124 -2.50 7.21 -7.55
N LYS A 125 -1.57 7.09 -6.59
CA LYS A 125 -1.57 6.00 -5.61
C LYS A 125 -2.92 5.88 -4.88
N GLU A 126 -3.47 7.03 -4.50
CA GLU A 126 -4.77 7.09 -3.82
C GLU A 126 -5.94 6.68 -4.72
N LYS A 127 -5.91 7.02 -6.02
CA LYS A 127 -6.97 6.68 -6.97
C LYS A 127 -6.99 5.19 -7.34
N GLU A 128 -5.81 4.58 -7.46
CA GLU A 128 -5.63 3.20 -7.92
C GLU A 128 -5.55 2.17 -6.77
N ARG A 129 -5.52 2.64 -5.50
CA ARG A 129 -5.53 1.72 -4.36
C ARG A 129 -6.85 0.97 -4.26
N GLY A 130 -6.78 -0.32 -3.99
CA GLY A 130 -7.95 -1.12 -3.60
C GLY A 130 -8.57 -0.68 -2.26
N PRO A 131 -9.74 -1.24 -1.91
CA PRO A 131 -10.38 -1.01 -0.62
C PRO A 131 -9.41 -1.30 0.54
N LYS A 132 -9.49 -0.48 1.59
CA LYS A 132 -8.70 -0.64 2.82
C LYS A 132 -9.61 -0.81 4.02
N ASP A 133 -9.04 -1.45 5.03
CA ASP A 133 -9.68 -1.64 6.32
C ASP A 133 -9.10 -0.66 7.34
N TRP A 134 -9.98 0.09 7.98
CA TRP A 134 -9.66 1.14 8.93
C TRP A 134 -10.26 0.85 10.29
N LEU A 135 -9.50 1.09 11.34
CA LEU A 135 -10.00 1.16 12.71
C LEU A 135 -10.20 2.63 13.07
N ILE A 136 -11.42 3.00 13.47
CA ILE A 136 -11.79 4.37 13.80
C ILE A 136 -12.40 4.44 15.21
N PRO A 137 -12.09 5.49 16.02
CA PRO A 137 -12.69 5.66 17.32
C PRO A 137 -14.10 6.26 17.22
N ALA A 138 -15.02 5.73 18.02
CA ALA A 138 -16.33 6.30 18.29
C ALA A 138 -16.42 6.62 19.80
N ASN A 139 -16.58 7.91 20.15
CA ASN A 139 -16.70 8.31 21.53
C ASN A 139 -18.17 8.60 21.87
N PRO A 140 -18.81 7.79 22.75
CA PRO A 140 -20.21 7.92 23.12
C PRO A 140 -20.56 9.28 23.72
N LYS A 141 -19.58 10.00 24.27
CA LYS A 141 -19.81 11.35 24.83
C LYS A 141 -20.15 12.40 23.77
N PHE A 142 -19.73 12.19 22.51
CA PHE A 142 -19.98 13.13 21.42
C PHE A 142 -21.06 12.66 20.45
N TYR A 143 -21.24 11.34 20.33
CA TYR A 143 -22.21 10.75 19.41
C TYR A 143 -22.60 9.35 19.87
N ASP A 144 -23.89 9.14 20.08
CA ASP A 144 -24.46 7.84 20.43
C ASP A 144 -24.60 6.97 19.18
N VAL A 145 -23.50 6.27 18.83
CA VAL A 145 -23.44 5.41 17.66
C VAL A 145 -24.34 4.18 17.80
N GLU A 146 -24.59 3.72 19.02
CA GLU A 146 -25.43 2.56 19.30
C GLU A 146 -26.90 2.89 19.00
N LYS A 147 -27.38 4.02 19.51
CA LYS A 147 -28.71 4.51 19.17
C LYS A 147 -28.85 4.77 17.66
N ALA A 148 -27.88 5.42 17.05
CA ALA A 148 -27.92 5.72 15.62
C ALA A 148 -28.08 4.45 14.77
N PHE A 149 -27.32 3.40 15.06
CA PHE A 149 -27.45 2.12 14.35
C PHE A 149 -28.63 1.26 14.80
N SER A 150 -29.28 1.55 15.91
CA SER A 150 -30.56 0.91 16.27
C SER A 150 -31.73 1.40 15.40
N GLU A 151 -31.62 2.63 14.92
CA GLU A 151 -32.67 3.31 14.16
C GLU A 151 -32.39 3.30 12.63
N ASN A 152 -31.11 3.25 12.22
CA ASN A 152 -30.70 3.36 10.82
C ASN A 152 -29.57 2.38 10.49
N GLU A 153 -29.58 1.83 9.27
CA GLU A 153 -28.47 1.04 8.73
C GLU A 153 -27.33 1.93 8.18
N GLU A 154 -27.66 3.15 7.77
CA GLU A 154 -26.71 4.12 7.23
C GLU A 154 -26.67 5.37 8.13
N ILE A 155 -25.48 5.81 8.44
CA ILE A 155 -25.25 7.04 9.22
C ILE A 155 -24.16 7.90 8.60
N ASP A 156 -24.22 9.20 8.86
CA ASP A 156 -23.14 10.11 8.56
C ASP A 156 -22.14 10.14 9.71
N TRP A 157 -20.87 9.99 9.39
CA TRP A 157 -19.78 9.94 10.36
C TRP A 157 -18.66 10.91 10.00
N LYS A 158 -17.95 11.42 10.99
CA LYS A 158 -16.75 12.24 10.78
C LYS A 158 -15.78 11.54 9.85
N GLN A 159 -15.45 12.15 8.72
CA GLN A 159 -14.51 11.57 7.77
C GLN A 159 -13.09 11.52 8.33
N GLY A 160 -12.47 10.35 8.23
CA GLY A 160 -11.07 10.14 8.50
C GLY A 160 -10.18 10.48 7.29
N ASN A 161 -8.99 11.00 7.55
CA ASN A 161 -8.06 11.30 6.46
C ASN A 161 -7.65 10.03 5.71
N GLY A 162 -7.80 10.05 4.39
CA GLY A 162 -7.42 8.95 3.50
C GLY A 162 -8.47 7.83 3.37
N ILE A 163 -9.61 7.90 4.08
CA ILE A 163 -10.74 6.98 3.91
C ILE A 163 -11.47 7.34 2.61
N LYS A 164 -11.88 6.32 1.84
CA LYS A 164 -12.53 6.47 0.54
C LYS A 164 -13.77 5.59 0.41
N PRO A 165 -14.67 5.89 -0.53
CA PRO A 165 -15.76 4.98 -0.86
C PRO A 165 -15.24 3.59 -1.22
N GLY A 166 -15.93 2.56 -0.70
CA GLY A 166 -15.53 1.16 -0.84
C GLY A 166 -14.58 0.65 0.26
N ASP A 167 -14.01 1.53 1.10
CA ASP A 167 -13.25 1.10 2.29
C ASP A 167 -14.18 0.49 3.34
N THR A 168 -13.60 -0.34 4.20
CA THR A 168 -14.26 -0.85 5.41
C THR A 168 -13.78 -0.05 6.62
N VAL A 169 -14.68 0.32 7.50
CA VAL A 169 -14.36 0.93 8.79
C VAL A 169 -14.86 0.05 9.93
N PHE A 170 -13.96 -0.26 10.86
CA PHE A 170 -14.27 -0.94 12.11
C PHE A 170 -14.32 0.10 13.22
N MET A 171 -15.48 0.23 13.86
CA MET A 171 -15.71 1.25 14.85
C MET A 171 -15.40 0.73 16.25
N TYR A 172 -14.35 1.27 16.85
CA TYR A 172 -14.03 1.06 18.24
C TYR A 172 -14.81 2.05 19.09
N VAL A 173 -15.76 1.56 19.87
CA VAL A 173 -16.53 2.36 20.81
C VAL A 173 -15.71 2.52 22.09
N ALA A 174 -15.41 3.77 22.44
CA ALA A 174 -14.63 4.10 23.64
C ALA A 174 -15.38 3.77 24.94
N ALA A 175 -14.73 4.02 26.09
CA ALA A 175 -15.31 3.77 27.39
C ALA A 175 -16.74 4.34 27.55
N PRO A 176 -17.66 3.61 28.19
CA PRO A 176 -17.43 2.43 29.04
C PRO A 176 -17.30 1.08 28.27
N VAL A 177 -17.64 1.00 27.00
CA VAL A 177 -17.64 -0.23 26.21
C VAL A 177 -16.23 -0.75 25.95
N SER A 178 -15.36 0.11 25.43
CA SER A 178 -13.94 -0.19 25.12
C SER A 178 -13.73 -1.41 24.22
N ALA A 179 -14.48 -1.52 23.11
CA ALA A 179 -14.39 -2.63 22.16
C ALA A 179 -14.75 -2.21 20.74
N ILE A 180 -14.36 -3.02 19.74
CA ILE A 180 -14.87 -2.89 18.37
C ILE A 180 -16.28 -3.48 18.35
N LEU A 181 -17.28 -2.67 17.96
CA LEU A 181 -18.67 -3.10 17.92
C LEU A 181 -19.23 -3.20 16.50
N TYR A 182 -18.73 -2.44 15.53
CA TYR A 182 -19.35 -2.32 14.22
C TYR A 182 -18.35 -2.45 13.10
N LYS A 183 -18.71 -3.23 12.08
CA LYS A 183 -18.09 -3.23 10.75
C LYS A 183 -19.00 -2.51 9.79
N CYS A 184 -18.49 -1.50 9.11
CA CYS A 184 -19.26 -0.69 8.19
C CYS A 184 -18.55 -0.53 6.85
N ARG A 185 -19.32 -0.39 5.78
CA ARG A 185 -18.85 -0.04 4.44
C ARG A 185 -18.95 1.47 4.24
N VAL A 186 -17.89 2.08 3.74
CA VAL A 186 -17.92 3.49 3.35
C VAL A 186 -18.59 3.61 1.98
N LEU A 187 -19.69 4.35 1.91
CA LEU A 187 -20.47 4.55 0.69
C LEU A 187 -20.08 5.84 -0.02
N GLU A 188 -19.90 6.92 0.74
CA GLU A 188 -19.62 8.26 0.23
C GLU A 188 -18.64 8.98 1.14
N THR A 189 -17.83 9.87 0.58
CA THR A 189 -16.90 10.73 1.33
C THR A 189 -17.01 12.18 0.83
N ASP A 190 -16.31 13.06 1.52
CA ASP A 190 -16.22 14.48 1.19
C ASP A 190 -17.60 15.19 1.20
N ILE A 191 -18.54 14.67 2.02
CA ILE A 191 -19.85 15.30 2.25
C ILE A 191 -19.58 16.63 2.97
N PRO A 192 -19.97 17.77 2.38
CA PRO A 192 -19.69 19.07 2.97
C PRO A 192 -20.27 19.23 4.37
N TYR A 193 -19.43 19.44 5.34
CA TYR A 193 -19.82 19.70 6.72
C TYR A 193 -18.70 20.44 7.44
N GLN A 194 -19.05 21.42 8.24
CA GLN A 194 -18.06 22.17 9.04
C GLN A 194 -18.57 22.36 10.45
N TYR A 195 -17.84 21.80 11.39
CA TYR A 195 -18.10 21.97 12.82
C TYR A 195 -16.76 22.09 13.56
N GLN A 196 -16.69 23.02 14.50
CA GLN A 196 -15.51 23.22 15.34
C GLN A 196 -15.92 23.69 16.74
N ASP A 197 -15.47 22.97 17.74
CA ASP A 197 -15.49 23.40 19.14
C ASP A 197 -14.10 23.22 19.76
N GLN A 198 -14.00 23.33 21.12
CA GLN A 198 -12.73 23.20 21.84
C GLN A 198 -12.11 21.79 21.74
N ASN A 199 -12.92 20.76 21.49
CA ASN A 199 -12.50 19.35 21.53
C ASN A 199 -12.63 18.62 20.19
N LEU A 200 -13.43 19.14 19.26
CA LEU A 200 -13.78 18.45 18.03
C LEU A 200 -13.75 19.39 16.83
N SER A 201 -13.04 18.97 15.78
CA SER A 201 -13.07 19.63 14.49
C SER A 201 -13.49 18.62 13.42
N ILE A 202 -14.55 18.95 12.66
CA ILE A 202 -15.08 18.17 11.55
C ILE A 202 -15.04 19.03 10.31
N ARG A 203 -14.38 18.56 9.24
CA ARG A 203 -14.25 19.27 7.97
C ARG A 203 -15.10 18.66 6.86
N ALA A 204 -15.42 17.39 6.99
CA ALA A 204 -16.27 16.65 6.07
C ALA A 204 -16.87 15.45 6.81
N LEU A 205 -17.99 14.97 6.29
CA LEU A 205 -18.59 13.69 6.71
C LEU A 205 -18.36 12.63 5.64
N MET A 206 -18.48 11.39 6.07
CA MET A 206 -18.59 10.21 5.22
C MET A 206 -19.88 9.47 5.58
N LYS A 207 -20.54 8.88 4.59
CA LYS A 207 -21.68 7.99 4.78
C LYS A 207 -21.19 6.55 4.93
N ILE A 208 -21.58 5.90 6.00
CA ILE A 208 -21.21 4.52 6.29
C ILE A 208 -22.47 3.67 6.47
N ARG A 209 -22.42 2.43 5.95
CA ARG A 209 -23.48 1.43 6.11
C ARG A 209 -22.99 0.31 7.02
N LEU A 210 -23.80 -0.05 7.98
CA LEU A 210 -23.56 -1.17 8.88
C LEU A 210 -23.59 -2.50 8.11
N GLU A 211 -22.54 -3.31 8.24
CA GLU A 211 -22.45 -4.66 7.66
C GLU A 211 -22.50 -5.77 8.73
N LYS A 212 -21.86 -5.55 9.88
CA LYS A 212 -21.79 -6.55 10.97
C LYS A 212 -21.70 -5.88 12.33
N ARG A 213 -22.28 -6.54 13.34
CA ARG A 213 -22.14 -6.19 14.77
C ARG A 213 -21.29 -7.24 15.46
N TYR A 214 -20.42 -6.81 16.36
CA TYR A 214 -19.61 -7.68 17.22
C TYR A 214 -20.13 -7.59 18.66
N GLN A 215 -19.91 -8.65 19.44
CA GLN A 215 -20.21 -8.63 20.84
C GLN A 215 -19.19 -7.75 21.58
N PRO A 216 -19.59 -7.00 22.63
CA PRO A 216 -18.67 -6.15 23.38
C PRO A 216 -17.50 -6.89 24.04
N THR A 217 -17.60 -8.22 24.13
CA THR A 217 -16.59 -9.10 24.73
C THR A 217 -15.60 -9.69 23.73
N GLU A 218 -15.83 -9.55 22.40
CA GLU A 218 -14.98 -10.19 21.38
C GLU A 218 -13.67 -9.43 21.12
N PHE A 219 -13.76 -8.15 20.80
CA PHE A 219 -12.62 -7.32 20.43
C PHE A 219 -12.45 -6.17 21.41
N THR A 220 -12.24 -6.51 22.67
CA THR A 220 -12.02 -5.54 23.74
C THR A 220 -10.68 -4.82 23.58
N PHE A 221 -10.50 -3.68 24.23
CA PHE A 221 -9.21 -2.97 24.20
C PHE A 221 -8.04 -3.82 24.72
N GLU A 222 -8.30 -4.70 25.70
CA GLU A 222 -7.30 -5.63 26.23
C GLU A 222 -6.87 -6.64 25.16
N VAL A 223 -7.84 -7.28 24.49
CA VAL A 223 -7.57 -8.19 23.35
C VAL A 223 -6.82 -7.46 22.24
N LEU A 224 -7.25 -6.25 21.86
CA LEU A 224 -6.59 -5.45 20.84
C LEU A 224 -5.14 -5.11 21.20
N LYS A 225 -4.86 -4.88 22.47
CA LYS A 225 -3.52 -4.59 22.97
C LYS A 225 -2.64 -5.84 23.02
N GLU A 226 -3.14 -6.94 23.59
CA GLU A 226 -2.35 -8.14 23.88
C GLU A 226 -2.11 -8.98 22.64
N GLU A 227 -3.13 -9.16 21.79
CA GLU A 227 -3.04 -10.05 20.62
C GLU A 227 -2.62 -9.32 19.35
N TYR A 228 -2.98 -8.03 19.20
CA TYR A 228 -2.75 -7.29 17.94
C TYR A 228 -1.83 -6.08 18.09
N GLY A 229 -1.28 -5.83 19.29
CA GLY A 229 -0.32 -4.73 19.53
C GLY A 229 -0.93 -3.32 19.33
N ILE A 230 -2.23 -3.16 19.58
CA ILE A 230 -2.94 -1.89 19.43
C ILE A 230 -3.05 -1.19 20.79
N TYR A 231 -2.10 -0.31 21.10
CA TYR A 231 -2.02 0.38 22.40
C TYR A 231 -2.83 1.67 22.48
N ALA A 232 -3.33 2.19 21.36
CA ALA A 232 -4.18 3.38 21.34
C ALA A 232 -4.99 3.47 20.05
N ILE A 233 -6.23 3.99 20.16
CA ILE A 233 -7.11 4.28 19.03
C ILE A 233 -7.59 5.72 19.18
N ARG A 234 -6.76 6.69 18.75
CA ARG A 234 -7.03 8.13 18.87
C ARG A 234 -7.56 8.78 17.60
N GLY A 235 -7.49 8.07 16.49
CA GLY A 235 -7.91 8.50 15.16
C GLY A 235 -7.90 7.33 14.19
N PRO A 236 -8.27 7.57 12.91
CA PRO A 236 -8.26 6.55 11.89
C PRO A 236 -6.87 5.94 11.72
N ARG A 237 -6.79 4.62 11.73
CA ARG A 237 -5.58 3.85 11.49
C ARG A 237 -5.89 2.61 10.67
N GLY A 238 -4.92 2.10 9.92
CA GLY A 238 -5.04 0.81 9.22
C GLY A 238 -5.21 -0.35 10.21
N VAL A 239 -6.03 -1.32 9.84
CA VAL A 239 -6.20 -2.57 10.60
C VAL A 239 -4.99 -3.48 10.32
N PRO A 240 -4.29 -4.01 11.35
CA PRO A 240 -3.26 -5.02 11.17
C PRO A 240 -3.79 -6.26 10.46
N GLU A 241 -2.96 -6.93 9.68
CA GLU A 241 -3.35 -8.11 8.90
C GLU A 241 -3.94 -9.22 9.79
N THR A 242 -3.30 -9.49 10.93
CA THR A 242 -3.77 -10.49 11.90
C THR A 242 -5.18 -10.18 12.41
N LEU A 243 -5.44 -8.94 12.83
CA LEU A 243 -6.77 -8.51 13.28
C LEU A 243 -7.79 -8.55 12.13
N ARG A 244 -7.36 -8.24 10.90
CA ARG A 244 -8.25 -8.26 9.73
C ARG A 244 -8.81 -9.64 9.45
N LEU A 245 -8.02 -10.70 9.65
CA LEU A 245 -8.45 -12.08 9.46
C LEU A 245 -9.55 -12.47 10.46
N ASP A 246 -9.44 -12.02 11.70
CA ASP A 246 -10.39 -12.35 12.77
C ASP A 246 -11.68 -11.50 12.73
N LEU A 247 -11.61 -10.32 12.10
CA LEU A 247 -12.76 -9.43 11.91
C LEU A 247 -13.66 -9.79 10.69
N GLN A 248 -13.36 -10.86 9.95
CA GLN A 248 -14.12 -11.26 8.76
C GLN A 248 -15.52 -11.84 9.03
#